data_f9763e75546ccfe5c5e69efb40049427
#
_entry.id   f9763e75546ccfe5c5e69efb40049427
#
_cell.length_a   1.000
_cell.length_b   1.000
_cell.length_c   1.000
_cell.angle_alpha   90.00
_cell.angle_beta   90.00
_cell.angle_gamma   90.00
#
_symmetry.space_group_name_H-M   'P 1'
#
loop_
_entity.id
_entity.type
_entity.pdbx_description
1 polymer ?
#
loop_
_entity_poly.entity_id
_entity_poly.type
_entity_poly.pdbx_seq_one_letter_code
_entity_poly.pdbx_strand_id
1 'polypeptide(L)'
;MIKKKTNDKEPWFLYRANLRTKTLVIIALSTLVIVSIFISGYFIRDIPTNFISANQMPSLEHLFGTDWMGRDMFQRTIAGLGLSLMVGFIASVVSTIISIILGLFSSFNRVADEAVAGIIDLFGSIPHILLIILVSIMFGGGVFGVIMGVGLTHWTPLARVLRSEVKEIKTKEYIHLAENLGKSKVWIAIKHILPLIVSQIIVGVILMFPHAIMHEAAITFLGFGLPPHEPAIGVILSESMNYLSSGYWWLAFYPGASLLIVVLLFDLIGENVEKLLNPETAQE
;
A
#
# COMPACT_ATOMS: atom_id res chain seq x y z
N MET A 1 -41.40 -16.57 43.97
CA MET A 1 -40.11 -17.12 43.49
C MET A 1 -39.61 -16.23 42.36
N ILE A 2 -38.86 -15.16 42.68
CA ILE A 2 -38.37 -14.14 41.74
C ILE A 2 -36.89 -14.42 41.50
N LYS A 3 -36.52 -14.91 40.28
CA LYS A 3 -35.15 -15.09 39.87
C LYS A 3 -34.51 -13.73 39.66
N LYS A 4 -33.58 -13.37 40.56
CA LYS A 4 -32.65 -12.24 40.44
C LYS A 4 -31.74 -12.55 39.24
N LYS A 5 -31.91 -11.83 38.12
CA LYS A 5 -30.91 -11.74 37.04
C LYS A 5 -29.73 -10.96 37.56
N THR A 6 -28.66 -11.64 37.90
CA THR A 6 -27.35 -11.01 38.11
C THR A 6 -26.86 -10.50 36.75
N ASN A 7 -26.93 -9.19 36.62
CA ASN A 7 -26.39 -8.47 35.44
C ASN A 7 -24.92 -8.23 35.75
N ASP A 8 -24.10 -9.28 35.57
CA ASP A 8 -22.61 -9.12 35.57
C ASP A 8 -22.22 -8.34 34.33
N LYS A 9 -22.33 -7.02 34.41
CA LYS A 9 -21.67 -6.13 33.45
C LYS A 9 -20.19 -6.22 33.75
N GLU A 10 -19.45 -7.01 32.96
CA GLU A 10 -18.02 -6.89 32.95
C GLU A 10 -17.63 -5.42 32.80
N PRO A 11 -16.67 -4.92 33.59
CA PRO A 11 -16.35 -3.52 33.58
C PRO A 11 -15.84 -3.11 32.19
N TRP A 12 -16.47 -2.11 31.60
CA TRP A 12 -16.23 -1.58 30.26
C TRP A 12 -14.74 -1.33 29.93
N PHE A 13 -13.90 -1.06 30.94
CA PHE A 13 -12.48 -0.85 30.79
C PHE A 13 -11.69 -2.15 30.47
N LEU A 14 -12.17 -3.34 30.90
CA LEU A 14 -11.58 -4.62 30.54
C LEU A 14 -11.87 -5.01 29.08
N TYR A 15 -13.05 -4.67 28.60
CA TYR A 15 -13.42 -4.84 27.19
C TYR A 15 -12.54 -3.98 26.27
N ARG A 16 -12.28 -2.72 26.68
CA ARG A 16 -11.42 -1.76 25.97
C ARG A 16 -9.96 -2.19 25.92
N ALA A 17 -9.42 -2.67 27.03
CA ALA A 17 -8.06 -3.20 27.08
C ALA A 17 -7.89 -4.41 26.13
N ASN A 18 -8.90 -5.29 26.07
CA ASN A 18 -8.91 -6.43 25.15
C ASN A 18 -8.96 -6.02 23.68
N LEU A 19 -9.75 -5.01 23.30
CA LEU A 19 -9.81 -4.50 21.92
C LEU A 19 -8.48 -3.91 21.48
N ARG A 20 -7.92 -3.01 22.27
CA ARG A 20 -6.62 -2.39 21.97
C ARG A 20 -5.50 -3.43 21.87
N THR A 21 -5.49 -4.41 22.76
CA THR A 21 -4.51 -5.50 22.73
C THR A 21 -4.66 -6.34 21.47
N LYS A 22 -5.89 -6.71 21.10
CA LYS A 22 -6.16 -7.44 19.86
C LYS A 22 -5.67 -6.68 18.63
N THR A 23 -6.00 -5.39 18.54
CA THR A 23 -5.55 -4.51 17.44
C THR A 23 -4.03 -4.47 17.33
N LEU A 24 -3.32 -4.27 18.45
CA LEU A 24 -1.85 -4.24 18.47
C LEU A 24 -1.24 -5.60 18.07
N VAL A 25 -1.84 -6.71 18.51
CA VAL A 25 -1.38 -8.06 18.14
C VAL A 25 -1.56 -8.31 16.64
N ILE A 26 -2.71 -7.91 16.06
CA ILE A 26 -2.95 -8.04 14.62
C ILE A 26 -1.91 -7.25 13.83
N ILE A 27 -1.69 -5.96 14.19
CA ILE A 27 -0.67 -5.12 13.54
C ILE A 27 0.71 -5.78 13.64
N ALA A 28 1.10 -6.22 14.84
CA ALA A 28 2.42 -6.81 15.07
C ALA A 28 2.62 -8.10 14.26
N LEU A 29 1.65 -9.01 14.25
CA LEU A 29 1.73 -10.26 13.49
C LEU A 29 1.75 -10.01 11.98
N SER A 30 0.87 -9.15 11.48
CA SER A 30 0.83 -8.80 10.05
C SER A 30 2.13 -8.14 9.59
N THR A 31 2.66 -7.20 10.39
CA THR A 31 3.94 -6.55 10.11
C THR A 31 5.10 -7.55 10.15
N LEU A 32 5.11 -8.47 11.11
CA LEU A 32 6.13 -9.51 11.21
C LEU A 32 6.18 -10.39 9.95
N VAL A 33 5.01 -10.83 9.46
CA VAL A 33 4.91 -11.64 8.23
C VAL A 33 5.44 -10.87 7.03
N ILE A 34 5.00 -9.62 6.84
CA ILE A 34 5.45 -8.79 5.71
C ILE A 34 6.95 -8.53 5.76
N VAL A 35 7.49 -8.18 6.93
CA VAL A 35 8.93 -7.96 7.12
C VAL A 35 9.72 -9.25 6.87
N SER A 36 9.21 -10.40 7.31
CA SER A 36 9.83 -11.71 7.04
C SER A 36 9.89 -12.02 5.55
N ILE A 37 8.81 -11.75 4.80
CA ILE A 37 8.77 -11.91 3.33
C ILE A 37 9.78 -10.97 2.68
N PHE A 38 9.81 -9.70 3.07
CA PHE A 38 10.72 -8.70 2.52
C PHE A 38 12.19 -9.08 2.74
N ILE A 39 12.54 -9.44 3.97
CA ILE A 39 13.91 -9.84 4.33
C ILE A 39 14.28 -11.12 3.58
N SER A 40 13.43 -12.15 3.59
CA SER A 40 13.70 -13.40 2.89
C SER A 40 13.86 -13.17 1.38
N GLY A 41 13.00 -12.35 0.78
CA GLY A 41 13.09 -12.01 -0.64
C GLY A 41 14.38 -11.26 -1.00
N TYR A 42 14.88 -10.42 -0.10
CA TYR A 42 16.14 -9.71 -0.30
C TYR A 42 17.37 -10.65 -0.32
N PHE A 43 17.34 -11.74 0.47
CA PHE A 43 18.43 -12.70 0.52
C PHE A 43 18.37 -13.78 -0.55
N ILE A 44 17.19 -14.04 -1.14
CA ILE A 44 17.03 -14.99 -2.24
C ILE A 44 17.39 -14.26 -3.55
N ARG A 45 18.67 -14.27 -3.94
CA ARG A 45 19.13 -13.61 -5.15
C ARG A 45 19.24 -14.55 -6.35
N ASP A 46 19.74 -15.75 -6.11
CA ASP A 46 19.98 -16.74 -7.14
C ASP A 46 19.11 -17.99 -6.90
N ILE A 47 18.20 -18.27 -7.80
CA ILE A 47 17.37 -19.47 -7.76
C ILE A 47 17.91 -20.43 -8.80
N PRO A 48 18.49 -21.56 -8.36
CA PRO A 48 19.14 -22.50 -9.27
C PRO A 48 18.14 -23.11 -10.25
N THR A 49 18.56 -23.28 -11.50
CA THR A 49 17.78 -23.97 -12.53
C THR A 49 18.14 -25.46 -12.52
N ASN A 50 17.12 -26.31 -12.56
CA ASN A 50 17.28 -27.75 -12.66
C ASN A 50 16.26 -28.33 -13.65
N PHE A 51 16.62 -28.42 -14.92
CA PHE A 51 15.71 -28.90 -15.97
C PHE A 51 15.17 -30.32 -15.75
N ILE A 52 15.83 -31.15 -14.92
CA ILE A 52 15.36 -32.50 -14.59
C ILE A 52 14.08 -32.42 -13.73
N SER A 53 13.96 -31.40 -12.90
CA SER A 53 12.79 -31.15 -12.06
C SER A 53 11.82 -30.11 -12.65
N ALA A 54 11.82 -29.90 -13.97
CA ALA A 54 10.93 -28.96 -14.63
C ALA A 54 9.45 -29.36 -14.49
N ASN A 55 8.59 -28.36 -14.21
CA ASN A 55 7.12 -28.49 -14.14
C ASN A 55 6.62 -29.55 -13.13
N GLN A 56 7.33 -29.77 -12.04
CA GLN A 56 6.87 -30.68 -10.99
C GLN A 56 5.71 -30.07 -10.20
N MET A 57 4.75 -30.91 -9.84
CA MET A 57 3.61 -30.53 -8.99
C MET A 57 4.10 -30.16 -7.59
N PRO A 58 3.30 -29.37 -6.85
CA PRO A 58 3.55 -29.09 -5.44
C PRO A 58 3.78 -30.37 -4.63
N SER A 59 4.84 -30.38 -3.81
CA SER A 59 5.28 -31.50 -2.98
C SER A 59 5.93 -30.98 -1.69
N LEU A 60 6.34 -31.89 -0.80
CA LEU A 60 7.07 -31.50 0.41
C LEU A 60 8.48 -30.96 0.09
N GLU A 61 9.06 -31.35 -1.04
CA GLU A 61 10.35 -30.85 -1.51
C GLU A 61 10.22 -29.49 -2.20
N HIS A 62 9.14 -29.31 -2.97
CA HIS A 62 8.80 -28.06 -3.68
C HIS A 62 7.39 -27.64 -3.32
N LEU A 63 7.22 -26.82 -2.27
CA LEU A 63 5.91 -26.46 -1.70
C LEU A 63 4.93 -25.88 -2.74
N PHE A 64 5.42 -25.06 -3.67
CA PHE A 64 4.63 -24.45 -4.75
C PHE A 64 4.90 -25.11 -6.13
N GLY A 65 5.59 -26.27 -6.14
CA GLY A 65 6.07 -26.91 -7.34
C GLY A 65 7.26 -26.19 -7.98
N THR A 66 7.57 -26.56 -9.22
CA THR A 66 8.66 -25.98 -10.00
C THR A 66 8.15 -25.44 -11.31
N ASP A 67 8.86 -24.46 -11.88
CA ASP A 67 8.57 -23.90 -13.20
C ASP A 67 9.20 -24.71 -14.34
N TRP A 68 9.08 -24.20 -15.57
CA TRP A 68 9.61 -24.81 -16.78
C TRP A 68 11.15 -24.90 -16.84
N MET A 69 11.85 -24.12 -16.00
CA MET A 69 13.30 -24.20 -15.82
C MET A 69 13.69 -25.08 -14.62
N GLY A 70 12.71 -25.66 -13.92
CA GLY A 70 12.93 -26.42 -12.69
C GLY A 70 13.31 -25.56 -11.48
N ARG A 71 13.01 -24.25 -11.52
CA ARG A 71 13.22 -23.34 -10.39
C ARG A 71 12.10 -23.50 -9.38
N ASP A 72 12.44 -23.51 -8.09
CA ASP A 72 11.47 -23.62 -7.00
C ASP A 72 10.53 -22.40 -6.97
N MET A 73 9.22 -22.65 -7.11
CA MET A 73 8.20 -21.60 -7.19
C MET A 73 7.96 -20.89 -5.86
N PHE A 74 8.20 -21.55 -4.73
CA PHE A 74 8.11 -20.88 -3.41
C PHE A 74 9.22 -19.83 -3.27
N GLN A 75 10.47 -20.20 -3.60
CA GLN A 75 11.59 -19.26 -3.57
C GLN A 75 11.38 -18.11 -4.56
N ARG A 76 10.91 -18.40 -5.79
CA ARG A 76 10.57 -17.37 -6.78
C ARG A 76 9.49 -16.43 -6.28
N THR A 77 8.45 -16.96 -5.64
CA THR A 77 7.35 -16.15 -5.10
C THR A 77 7.83 -15.23 -3.98
N ILE A 78 8.65 -15.73 -3.05
CA ILE A 78 9.20 -14.90 -1.96
C ILE A 78 10.13 -13.82 -2.50
N ALA A 79 11.02 -14.16 -3.44
CA ALA A 79 11.90 -13.17 -4.09
C ALA A 79 11.08 -12.11 -4.84
N GLY A 80 10.05 -12.54 -5.58
CA GLY A 80 9.15 -11.66 -6.32
C GLY A 80 8.36 -10.71 -5.43
N LEU A 81 7.81 -11.22 -4.32
CA LEU A 81 7.15 -10.39 -3.31
C LEU A 81 8.12 -9.38 -2.69
N GLY A 82 9.36 -9.80 -2.38
CA GLY A 82 10.39 -8.91 -1.84
C GLY A 82 10.67 -7.72 -2.75
N LEU A 83 10.81 -7.95 -4.06
CA LEU A 83 11.03 -6.89 -5.04
C LEU A 83 9.79 -6.00 -5.20
N SER A 84 8.60 -6.60 -5.35
CA SER A 84 7.34 -5.84 -5.46
C SER A 84 7.06 -5.00 -4.21
N LEU A 85 7.38 -5.51 -3.01
CA LEU A 85 7.32 -4.75 -1.76
C LEU A 85 8.25 -3.53 -1.77
N MET A 86 9.49 -3.70 -2.24
CA MET A 86 10.46 -2.60 -2.34
C MET A 86 9.97 -1.51 -3.30
N VAL A 87 9.53 -1.90 -4.49
CA VAL A 87 9.01 -0.98 -5.52
C VAL A 87 7.78 -0.24 -5.01
N GLY A 88 6.82 -0.96 -4.43
CA GLY A 88 5.61 -0.40 -3.86
C GLY A 88 5.89 0.59 -2.71
N PHE A 89 6.88 0.27 -1.84
CA PHE A 89 7.28 1.15 -0.75
C PHE A 89 7.83 2.48 -1.26
N ILE A 90 8.80 2.43 -2.18
CA ILE A 90 9.42 3.66 -2.72
C ILE A 90 8.37 4.50 -3.47
N ALA A 91 7.52 3.86 -4.29
CA ALA A 91 6.46 4.55 -5.01
C ALA A 91 5.45 5.21 -4.06
N SER A 92 5.05 4.53 -2.98
CA SER A 92 4.13 5.08 -1.97
C SER A 92 4.73 6.27 -1.23
N VAL A 93 6.03 6.24 -0.91
CA VAL A 93 6.73 7.38 -0.31
C VAL A 93 6.73 8.59 -1.25
N VAL A 94 7.05 8.40 -2.53
CA VAL A 94 6.99 9.48 -3.54
C VAL A 94 5.58 10.07 -3.64
N SER A 95 4.56 9.23 -3.81
CA SER A 95 3.15 9.65 -3.84
C SER A 95 2.72 10.41 -2.59
N THR A 96 3.13 9.96 -1.43
CA THR A 96 2.81 10.60 -0.15
C THR A 96 3.42 11.99 -0.05
N ILE A 97 4.68 12.15 -0.42
CA ILE A 97 5.36 13.45 -0.42
C ILE A 97 4.61 14.44 -1.32
N ILE A 98 4.22 14.01 -2.52
CA ILE A 98 3.42 14.82 -3.45
C ILE A 98 2.08 15.20 -2.82
N SER A 99 1.38 14.24 -2.21
CA SER A 99 0.08 14.46 -1.56
C SER A 99 0.17 15.49 -0.43
N ILE A 100 1.21 15.41 0.40
CA ILE A 100 1.44 16.36 1.50
C ILE A 100 1.71 17.77 0.96
N ILE A 101 2.61 17.87 -0.04
CA ILE A 101 2.95 19.17 -0.64
C ILE A 101 1.70 19.83 -1.23
N LEU A 102 0.92 19.10 -2.03
CA LEU A 102 -0.27 19.63 -2.67
C LEU A 102 -1.39 19.90 -1.65
N GLY A 103 -1.57 19.01 -0.67
CA GLY A 103 -2.53 19.22 0.42
C GLY A 103 -2.23 20.50 1.22
N LEU A 104 -0.98 20.71 1.62
CA LEU A 104 -0.58 21.94 2.31
C LEU A 104 -0.66 23.17 1.41
N PHE A 105 -0.28 23.05 0.13
CA PHE A 105 -0.37 24.16 -0.83
C PHE A 105 -1.81 24.65 -1.02
N SER A 106 -2.80 23.74 -0.97
CA SER A 106 -4.22 24.11 -1.04
C SER A 106 -4.66 25.02 0.13
N SER A 107 -3.90 25.03 1.25
CA SER A 107 -4.20 25.89 2.39
C SER A 107 -3.92 27.39 2.15
N PHE A 108 -3.11 27.76 1.16
CA PHE A 108 -2.59 29.12 1.04
C PHE A 108 -3.65 30.15 0.63
N ASN A 109 -4.46 29.83 -0.36
CA ASN A 109 -5.55 30.67 -0.82
C ASN A 109 -6.53 29.88 -1.70
N ARG A 110 -7.65 30.53 -2.08
CA ARG A 110 -8.68 29.92 -2.92
C ARG A 110 -8.16 29.49 -4.30
N VAL A 111 -7.30 30.26 -4.92
CA VAL A 111 -6.73 29.94 -6.25
C VAL A 111 -5.83 28.71 -6.16
N ALA A 112 -5.01 28.59 -5.12
CA ALA A 112 -4.19 27.41 -4.87
C ALA A 112 -5.05 26.15 -4.64
N ASP A 113 -6.13 26.28 -3.87
CA ASP A 113 -7.08 25.19 -3.63
C ASP A 113 -7.79 24.74 -4.92
N GLU A 114 -8.28 25.68 -5.73
CA GLU A 114 -8.92 25.40 -7.02
C GLU A 114 -7.92 24.78 -8.03
N ALA A 115 -6.67 25.24 -8.04
CA ALA A 115 -5.62 24.66 -8.88
C ALA A 115 -5.31 23.20 -8.49
N VAL A 116 -5.15 22.91 -7.18
CA VAL A 116 -4.94 21.54 -6.69
C VAL A 116 -6.14 20.65 -7.04
N ALA A 117 -7.37 21.14 -6.87
CA ALA A 117 -8.56 20.41 -7.28
C ALA A 117 -8.54 20.07 -8.77
N GLY A 118 -8.25 21.05 -9.62
CA GLY A 118 -8.19 20.86 -11.07
C GLY A 118 -7.13 19.83 -11.48
N ILE A 119 -5.96 19.84 -10.84
CA ILE A 119 -4.93 18.82 -11.10
C ILE A 119 -5.40 17.43 -10.65
N ILE A 120 -6.02 17.29 -9.47
CA ILE A 120 -6.59 16.03 -9.00
C ILE A 120 -7.63 15.49 -9.99
N ASP A 121 -8.52 16.36 -10.49
CA ASP A 121 -9.58 15.98 -11.42
C ASP A 121 -9.02 15.63 -12.80
N LEU A 122 -7.98 16.33 -13.27
CA LEU A 122 -7.26 16.01 -14.50
C LEU A 122 -6.68 14.59 -14.44
N PHE A 123 -5.95 14.27 -13.38
CA PHE A 123 -5.39 12.91 -13.19
C PHE A 123 -6.49 11.86 -13.04
N GLY A 124 -7.61 12.20 -12.37
CA GLY A 124 -8.77 11.32 -12.22
C GLY A 124 -9.57 11.07 -13.50
N SER A 125 -9.43 11.93 -14.52
CA SER A 125 -10.13 11.78 -15.81
C SER A 125 -9.46 10.75 -16.74
N ILE A 126 -8.22 10.40 -16.50
CA ILE A 126 -7.46 9.43 -17.31
C ILE A 126 -7.55 8.04 -16.62
N PRO A 127 -7.78 6.96 -17.37
CA PRO A 127 -7.70 5.61 -16.81
C PRO A 127 -6.35 5.38 -16.14
N HIS A 128 -6.35 5.14 -14.82
CA HIS A 128 -5.15 5.20 -13.98
C HIS A 128 -4.02 4.26 -14.47
N ILE A 129 -4.37 3.04 -14.89
CA ILE A 129 -3.39 2.08 -15.41
C ILE A 129 -2.68 2.59 -16.67
N LEU A 130 -3.40 3.27 -17.56
CA LEU A 130 -2.80 3.84 -18.77
C LEU A 130 -1.84 4.97 -18.43
N LEU A 131 -2.19 5.78 -17.43
CA LEU A 131 -1.33 6.87 -16.96
C LEU A 131 -0.03 6.33 -16.34
N ILE A 132 -0.12 5.27 -15.52
CA ILE A 132 1.05 4.60 -14.96
C ILE A 132 1.96 4.07 -16.07
N ILE A 133 1.41 3.36 -17.06
CA ILE A 133 2.18 2.81 -18.18
C ILE A 133 2.87 3.93 -18.95
N LEU A 134 2.14 5.00 -19.29
CA LEU A 134 2.70 6.14 -20.04
C LEU A 134 3.89 6.76 -19.30
N VAL A 135 3.71 7.07 -18.00
CA VAL A 135 4.78 7.66 -17.18
C VAL A 135 5.93 6.67 -17.03
N SER A 136 5.67 5.38 -16.78
CA SER A 136 6.71 4.36 -16.67
C SER A 136 7.59 4.31 -17.93
N ILE A 137 7.00 4.31 -19.13
CA ILE A 137 7.73 4.32 -20.41
C ILE A 137 8.52 5.61 -20.58
N MET A 138 7.96 6.77 -20.21
CA MET A 138 8.68 8.06 -20.29
C MET A 138 9.96 8.09 -19.44
N PHE A 139 9.98 7.36 -18.32
CA PHE A 139 11.16 7.20 -17.46
C PHE A 139 12.03 5.98 -17.81
N GLY A 140 11.84 5.38 -18.99
CA GLY A 140 12.68 4.31 -19.52
C GLY A 140 12.28 2.89 -19.12
N GLY A 141 11.11 2.70 -18.47
CA GLY A 141 10.63 1.37 -18.03
C GLY A 141 11.47 0.78 -16.89
N GLY A 142 11.32 -0.53 -16.67
CA GLY A 142 12.03 -1.24 -15.61
C GLY A 142 11.67 -0.78 -14.20
N VAL A 143 12.47 -1.16 -13.20
CA VAL A 143 12.21 -0.84 -11.78
C VAL A 143 12.04 0.67 -11.56
N PHE A 144 12.95 1.48 -12.11
CA PHE A 144 12.89 2.93 -11.94
C PHE A 144 11.65 3.54 -12.62
N GLY A 145 11.38 3.14 -13.87
CA GLY A 145 10.19 3.60 -14.60
C GLY A 145 8.89 3.27 -13.87
N VAL A 146 8.78 2.06 -13.32
CA VAL A 146 7.60 1.63 -12.54
C VAL A 146 7.46 2.44 -11.26
N ILE A 147 8.54 2.66 -10.50
CA ILE A 147 8.54 3.51 -9.30
C ILE A 147 8.04 4.91 -9.65
N MET A 148 8.54 5.51 -10.73
CA MET A 148 8.10 6.84 -11.17
C MET A 148 6.67 6.81 -11.70
N GLY A 149 6.29 5.77 -12.46
CA GLY A 149 4.94 5.58 -12.98
C GLY A 149 3.89 5.56 -11.87
N VAL A 150 4.08 4.69 -10.87
CA VAL A 150 3.17 4.59 -9.72
C VAL A 150 3.31 5.83 -8.83
N GLY A 151 4.54 6.23 -8.48
CA GLY A 151 4.81 7.31 -7.53
C GLY A 151 4.24 8.67 -7.97
N LEU A 152 4.36 9.02 -9.26
CA LEU A 152 3.88 10.28 -9.79
C LEU A 152 2.38 10.29 -10.15
N THR A 153 1.70 9.17 -10.10
CA THR A 153 0.29 9.09 -10.48
C THR A 153 -0.64 8.71 -9.34
N HIS A 154 -0.15 7.98 -8.34
CA HIS A 154 -0.98 7.41 -7.27
C HIS A 154 -1.21 8.34 -6.07
N TRP A 155 -0.79 9.60 -6.13
CA TRP A 155 -0.91 10.59 -5.06
C TRP A 155 -2.34 11.19 -4.92
N THR A 156 -3.17 11.10 -5.95
CA THR A 156 -4.45 11.83 -6.03
C THR A 156 -5.47 11.45 -4.93
N PRO A 157 -5.65 10.17 -4.53
CA PRO A 157 -6.61 9.83 -3.48
C PRO A 157 -6.22 10.45 -2.14
N LEU A 158 -4.94 10.32 -1.73
CA LEU A 158 -4.48 10.89 -0.46
C LEU A 158 -4.49 12.42 -0.50
N ALA A 159 -4.09 13.06 -1.60
CA ALA A 159 -4.16 14.51 -1.74
C ALA A 159 -5.59 15.04 -1.60
N ARG A 160 -6.60 14.31 -2.11
CA ARG A 160 -8.02 14.66 -1.95
C ARG A 160 -8.45 14.61 -0.48
N VAL A 161 -8.04 13.58 0.26
CA VAL A 161 -8.31 13.47 1.70
C VAL A 161 -7.64 14.61 2.46
N LEU A 162 -6.33 14.82 2.25
CA LEU A 162 -5.58 15.87 2.94
C LEU A 162 -6.15 17.27 2.63
N ARG A 163 -6.56 17.53 1.37
CA ARG A 163 -7.20 18.78 0.98
C ARG A 163 -8.53 19.00 1.73
N SER A 164 -9.33 17.95 1.93
CA SER A 164 -10.59 18.03 2.68
C SER A 164 -10.33 18.38 4.15
N GLU A 165 -9.39 17.68 4.80
CA GLU A 165 -8.98 17.94 6.17
C GLU A 165 -8.42 19.38 6.35
N VAL A 166 -7.56 19.81 5.43
CA VAL A 166 -7.01 21.17 5.43
C VAL A 166 -8.11 22.21 5.38
N LYS A 167 -9.16 21.99 4.55
CA LYS A 167 -10.31 22.89 4.49
C LYS A 167 -11.05 22.98 5.81
N GLU A 168 -11.28 21.88 6.48
CA GLU A 168 -11.93 21.87 7.78
C GLU A 168 -11.08 22.57 8.83
N ILE A 169 -9.77 22.27 8.90
CA ILE A 169 -8.86 22.90 9.86
C ILE A 169 -8.84 24.43 9.67
N LYS A 170 -8.89 24.92 8.44
CA LYS A 170 -8.90 26.37 8.14
C LYS A 170 -10.11 27.12 8.68
N THR A 171 -11.21 26.47 8.98
CA THR A 171 -12.38 27.10 9.60
C THR A 171 -12.24 27.30 11.11
N LYS A 172 -11.21 26.75 11.73
CA LYS A 172 -11.03 26.84 13.19
C LYS A 172 -10.54 28.24 13.62
N GLU A 173 -11.06 28.75 14.74
CA GLU A 173 -10.79 30.10 15.22
C GLU A 173 -9.30 30.38 15.47
N TYR A 174 -8.53 29.40 15.96
CA TYR A 174 -7.10 29.58 16.21
C TYR A 174 -6.28 29.80 14.93
N ILE A 175 -6.75 29.34 13.77
CA ILE A 175 -6.13 29.65 12.47
C ILE A 175 -6.34 31.12 12.12
N HIS A 176 -7.58 31.62 12.22
CA HIS A 176 -7.88 33.03 12.00
C HIS A 176 -7.13 33.94 12.98
N LEU A 177 -7.01 33.52 14.23
CA LEU A 177 -6.22 34.27 15.22
C LEU A 177 -4.73 34.35 14.81
N ALA A 178 -4.15 33.24 14.33
CA ALA A 178 -2.76 33.22 13.88
C ALA A 178 -2.57 34.12 12.64
N GLU A 179 -3.52 34.15 11.71
CA GLU A 179 -3.51 35.07 10.55
C GLU A 179 -3.58 36.53 10.99
N ASN A 180 -4.48 36.88 11.91
CA ASN A 180 -4.62 38.22 12.46
C ASN A 180 -3.38 38.70 13.24
N LEU A 181 -2.64 37.77 13.84
CA LEU A 181 -1.35 38.03 14.49
C LEU A 181 -0.18 38.14 13.49
N GLY A 182 -0.45 38.15 12.18
CA GLY A 182 0.54 38.35 11.12
C GLY A 182 1.45 37.15 10.85
N LYS A 183 1.06 35.93 11.25
CA LYS A 183 1.81 34.73 10.92
C LYS A 183 1.72 34.40 9.42
N SER A 184 2.83 34.00 8.82
CA SER A 184 2.85 33.66 7.40
C SER A 184 2.04 32.37 7.12
N LYS A 185 1.48 32.23 5.92
CA LYS A 185 0.72 31.05 5.48
C LYS A 185 1.56 29.77 5.59
N VAL A 186 2.84 29.83 5.25
CA VAL A 186 3.78 28.70 5.38
C VAL A 186 3.96 28.31 6.85
N TRP A 187 4.09 29.31 7.74
CA TRP A 187 4.21 29.04 9.17
C TRP A 187 2.95 28.36 9.72
N ILE A 188 1.76 28.85 9.35
CA ILE A 188 0.46 28.26 9.73
C ILE A 188 0.35 26.83 9.18
N ALA A 189 0.69 26.61 7.91
CA ALA A 189 0.66 25.28 7.29
C ALA A 189 1.54 24.27 8.05
N ILE A 190 2.77 24.65 8.39
CA ILE A 190 3.72 23.74 9.05
C ILE A 190 3.43 23.58 10.54
N LYS A 191 3.06 24.64 11.25
CA LYS A 191 2.93 24.62 12.71
C LYS A 191 1.54 24.28 13.23
N HIS A 192 0.49 24.55 12.43
CA HIS A 192 -0.89 24.30 12.84
C HIS A 192 -1.56 23.21 12.00
N ILE A 193 -1.43 23.23 10.67
CA ILE A 193 -2.14 22.30 9.80
C ILE A 193 -1.45 20.94 9.74
N LEU A 194 -0.16 20.91 9.40
CA LEU A 194 0.59 19.67 9.23
C LEU A 194 0.50 18.72 10.44
N PRO A 195 0.67 19.16 11.70
CA PRO A 195 0.57 18.26 12.85
C PRO A 195 -0.81 17.60 13.01
N LEU A 196 -1.87 18.29 12.59
CA LEU A 196 -3.25 17.79 12.69
C LEU A 196 -3.60 16.75 11.63
N ILE A 197 -2.98 16.83 10.46
CA ILE A 197 -3.21 15.85 9.36
C ILE A 197 -2.25 14.66 9.40
N VAL A 198 -1.34 14.57 10.39
CA VAL A 198 -0.37 13.46 10.48
C VAL A 198 -1.06 12.10 10.59
N SER A 199 -2.16 11.99 11.32
CA SER A 199 -2.93 10.74 11.42
C SER A 199 -3.45 10.28 10.06
N GLN A 200 -4.02 11.17 9.26
CA GLN A 200 -4.48 10.89 7.90
C GLN A 200 -3.32 10.53 6.96
N ILE A 201 -2.16 11.17 7.14
CA ILE A 201 -0.96 10.81 6.37
C ILE A 201 -0.52 9.39 6.70
N ILE A 202 -0.44 9.01 7.98
CA ILE A 202 -0.01 7.67 8.40
C ILE A 202 -0.96 6.60 7.85
N VAL A 203 -2.26 6.76 8.05
CA VAL A 203 -3.27 5.83 7.52
C VAL A 203 -3.22 5.79 6.00
N GLY A 204 -3.15 6.96 5.35
CA GLY A 204 -3.10 7.07 3.90
C GLY A 204 -1.89 6.35 3.29
N VAL A 205 -0.70 6.49 3.87
CA VAL A 205 0.51 5.76 3.42
C VAL A 205 0.30 4.25 3.50
N ILE A 206 -0.22 3.74 4.62
CA ILE A 206 -0.43 2.32 4.83
C ILE A 206 -1.44 1.76 3.83
N LEU A 207 -2.54 2.48 3.58
CA LEU A 207 -3.57 2.06 2.63
C LEU A 207 -3.16 2.24 1.16
N MET A 208 -2.26 3.19 0.85
CA MET A 208 -1.73 3.35 -0.52
C MET A 208 -0.78 2.23 -0.93
N PHE A 209 -0.09 1.63 0.01
CA PHE A 209 0.95 0.65 -0.24
C PHE A 209 0.44 -0.62 -0.97
N PRO A 210 -0.64 -1.31 -0.53
CA PRO A 210 -1.19 -2.46 -1.26
C PRO A 210 -1.62 -2.11 -2.68
N HIS A 211 -2.20 -0.92 -2.88
CA HIS A 211 -2.57 -0.46 -4.22
C HIS A 211 -1.34 -0.26 -5.11
N ALA A 212 -0.24 0.29 -4.58
CA ALA A 212 1.00 0.49 -5.33
C ALA A 212 1.60 -0.85 -5.78
N ILE A 213 1.61 -1.88 -4.92
CA ILE A 213 2.08 -3.24 -5.28
C ILE A 213 1.17 -3.86 -6.34
N MET A 214 -0.15 -3.74 -6.21
CA MET A 214 -1.10 -4.27 -7.18
C MET A 214 -0.91 -3.61 -8.55
N HIS A 215 -0.69 -2.30 -8.60
CA HIS A 215 -0.43 -1.59 -9.86
C HIS A 215 0.91 -1.99 -10.47
N GLU A 216 1.99 -2.12 -9.66
CA GLU A 216 3.27 -2.65 -10.12
C GLU A 216 3.08 -4.04 -10.75
N ALA A 217 2.44 -4.96 -10.02
CA ALA A 217 2.21 -6.32 -10.49
C ALA A 217 1.34 -6.35 -11.77
N ALA A 218 0.31 -5.51 -11.85
CA ALA A 218 -0.57 -5.43 -13.01
C ALA A 218 0.14 -4.94 -14.28
N ILE A 219 0.90 -3.83 -14.19
CA ILE A 219 1.63 -3.31 -15.37
C ILE A 219 2.79 -4.23 -15.77
N THR A 220 3.42 -4.90 -14.80
CA THR A 220 4.45 -5.90 -15.05
C THR A 220 3.86 -7.15 -15.71
N PHE A 221 2.71 -7.62 -15.24
CA PHE A 221 1.94 -8.70 -15.86
C PHE A 221 1.58 -8.40 -17.32
N LEU A 222 1.22 -7.15 -17.62
CA LEU A 222 0.91 -6.69 -18.98
C LEU A 222 2.15 -6.48 -19.86
N GLY A 223 3.37 -6.64 -19.33
CA GLY A 223 4.62 -6.48 -20.06
C GLY A 223 5.15 -5.04 -20.15
N PHE A 224 4.55 -4.09 -19.45
CA PHE A 224 4.95 -2.68 -19.42
C PHE A 224 5.69 -2.27 -18.14
N GLY A 225 5.95 -3.24 -17.24
CA GLY A 225 6.58 -3.00 -15.96
C GLY A 225 8.03 -3.46 -15.89
N LEU A 226 8.32 -4.37 -14.96
CA LEU A 226 9.65 -4.92 -14.73
C LEU A 226 10.05 -5.88 -15.85
N PRO A 227 11.36 -5.95 -16.19
CA PRO A 227 11.84 -6.84 -17.24
C PRO A 227 11.77 -8.33 -16.79
N PRO A 228 11.71 -9.28 -17.75
CA PRO A 228 11.52 -10.72 -17.46
C PRO A 228 12.59 -11.39 -16.60
N HIS A 229 13.78 -10.79 -16.51
CA HIS A 229 14.87 -11.33 -15.66
C HIS A 229 14.76 -10.93 -14.18
N GLU A 230 13.88 -9.98 -13.86
CA GLU A 230 13.63 -9.59 -12.48
C GLU A 230 12.62 -10.54 -11.81
N PRO A 231 12.87 -10.98 -10.58
CA PRO A 231 11.96 -11.88 -9.87
C PRO A 231 10.76 -11.12 -9.28
N ALA A 232 9.93 -10.49 -10.11
CA ALA A 232 8.73 -9.79 -9.67
C ALA A 232 7.48 -10.67 -9.78
N ILE A 233 6.48 -10.45 -8.92
CA ILE A 233 5.24 -11.24 -8.95
C ILE A 233 4.52 -11.10 -10.30
N GLY A 234 4.46 -9.89 -10.87
CA GLY A 234 3.86 -9.67 -12.19
C GLY A 234 4.54 -10.46 -13.32
N VAL A 235 5.87 -10.59 -13.27
CA VAL A 235 6.65 -11.42 -14.22
C VAL A 235 6.27 -12.90 -14.06
N ILE A 236 6.26 -13.40 -12.83
CA ILE A 236 5.93 -14.81 -12.54
C ILE A 236 4.52 -15.13 -13.03
N LEU A 237 3.54 -14.28 -12.77
CA LEU A 237 2.17 -14.46 -13.23
C LEU A 237 2.06 -14.42 -14.77
N SER A 238 2.76 -13.48 -15.42
CA SER A 238 2.78 -13.37 -16.90
C SER A 238 3.39 -14.60 -17.55
N GLU A 239 4.52 -15.09 -17.06
CA GLU A 239 5.12 -16.35 -17.52
C GLU A 239 4.18 -17.54 -17.33
N SER A 240 3.52 -17.62 -16.18
CA SER A 240 2.63 -18.73 -15.81
C SER A 240 1.43 -18.88 -16.76
N MET A 241 0.96 -17.79 -17.38
CA MET A 241 -0.15 -17.81 -18.34
C MET A 241 0.11 -18.74 -19.53
N ASN A 242 1.37 -18.83 -19.96
CA ASN A 242 1.75 -19.69 -21.09
C ASN A 242 1.60 -21.20 -20.78
N TYR A 243 1.54 -21.55 -19.50
CA TYR A 243 1.52 -22.94 -19.04
C TYR A 243 0.18 -23.37 -18.45
N LEU A 244 -0.79 -22.45 -18.28
CA LEU A 244 -2.11 -22.77 -17.74
C LEU A 244 -2.88 -23.77 -18.59
N SER A 245 -2.85 -23.61 -19.93
CA SER A 245 -3.51 -24.53 -20.87
C SER A 245 -2.93 -25.93 -20.82
N SER A 246 -1.68 -26.08 -20.37
CA SER A 246 -1.01 -27.38 -20.20
C SER A 246 -1.30 -28.00 -18.82
N GLY A 247 -2.14 -27.38 -17.99
CA GLY A 247 -2.57 -27.90 -16.69
C GLY A 247 -1.68 -27.50 -15.50
N TYR A 248 -0.65 -26.67 -15.69
CA TYR A 248 0.28 -26.25 -14.63
C TYR A 248 -0.28 -25.04 -13.84
N TRP A 249 -1.49 -25.18 -13.32
CA TRP A 249 -2.25 -24.13 -12.64
C TRP A 249 -1.54 -23.56 -11.39
N TRP A 250 -0.74 -24.38 -10.71
CA TRP A 250 -0.03 -23.96 -9.48
C TRP A 250 0.98 -22.83 -9.70
N LEU A 251 1.51 -22.70 -10.93
CA LEU A 251 2.45 -21.66 -11.31
C LEU A 251 1.85 -20.26 -11.21
N ALA A 252 0.54 -20.12 -11.42
CA ALA A 252 -0.18 -18.85 -11.27
C ALA A 252 -0.88 -18.75 -9.92
N PHE A 253 -1.45 -19.86 -9.41
CA PHE A 253 -2.27 -19.87 -8.21
C PHE A 253 -1.48 -19.46 -6.96
N TYR A 254 -0.35 -20.09 -6.67
CA TYR A 254 0.40 -19.81 -5.44
C TYR A 254 1.02 -18.41 -5.43
N PRO A 255 1.67 -17.90 -6.49
CA PRO A 255 2.15 -16.52 -6.51
C PRO A 255 1.00 -15.50 -6.39
N GLY A 256 -0.11 -15.72 -7.10
CA GLY A 256 -1.28 -14.86 -7.03
C GLY A 256 -1.94 -14.85 -5.65
N ALA A 257 -2.10 -16.02 -5.03
CA ALA A 257 -2.63 -16.14 -3.67
C ALA A 257 -1.69 -15.49 -2.64
N SER A 258 -0.38 -15.63 -2.81
CA SER A 258 0.62 -15.00 -1.94
C SER A 258 0.57 -13.47 -2.03
N LEU A 259 0.42 -12.92 -3.25
CA LEU A 259 0.20 -11.48 -3.45
C LEU A 259 -1.08 -11.01 -2.75
N LEU A 260 -2.18 -11.75 -2.92
CA LEU A 260 -3.45 -11.43 -2.26
C LEU A 260 -3.32 -11.43 -0.73
N ILE A 261 -2.62 -12.41 -0.16
CA ILE A 261 -2.37 -12.46 1.29
C ILE A 261 -1.60 -11.22 1.75
N VAL A 262 -0.56 -10.81 1.04
CA VAL A 262 0.21 -9.60 1.38
C VAL A 262 -0.67 -8.35 1.33
N VAL A 263 -1.50 -8.19 0.31
CA VAL A 263 -2.47 -7.08 0.19
C VAL A 263 -3.42 -7.07 1.39
N LEU A 264 -4.03 -8.21 1.71
CA LEU A 264 -4.95 -8.32 2.86
C LEU A 264 -4.28 -8.03 4.20
N LEU A 265 -3.00 -8.41 4.37
CA LEU A 265 -2.25 -8.07 5.59
C LEU A 265 -2.02 -6.56 5.72
N PHE A 266 -1.77 -5.85 4.62
CA PHE A 266 -1.68 -4.39 4.64
C PHE A 266 -3.02 -3.72 4.94
N ASP A 267 -4.11 -4.20 4.35
CA ASP A 267 -5.46 -3.70 4.65
C ASP A 267 -5.80 -3.88 6.13
N LEU A 268 -5.49 -5.05 6.69
CA LEU A 268 -5.64 -5.31 8.13
C LEU A 268 -4.80 -4.36 8.99
N ILE A 269 -3.56 -4.06 8.60
CA ILE A 269 -2.73 -3.08 9.31
C ILE A 269 -3.39 -1.70 9.22
N GLY A 270 -3.79 -1.26 8.02
CA GLY A 270 -4.40 0.05 7.78
C GLY A 270 -5.65 0.28 8.62
N GLU A 271 -6.62 -0.65 8.56
CA GLU A 271 -7.85 -0.59 9.36
C GLU A 271 -7.58 -0.55 10.88
N ASN A 272 -6.63 -1.35 11.35
CA ASN A 272 -6.33 -1.39 12.77
C ASN A 272 -5.52 -0.17 13.24
N VAL A 273 -4.67 0.41 12.40
CA VAL A 273 -3.99 1.69 12.69
C VAL A 273 -5.00 2.84 12.70
N GLU A 274 -5.93 2.87 11.76
CA GLU A 274 -7.02 3.86 11.73
C GLU A 274 -7.84 3.83 13.03
N LYS A 275 -8.25 2.63 13.49
CA LYS A 275 -8.95 2.44 14.77
C LYS A 275 -8.17 2.93 15.98
N LEU A 276 -6.84 2.83 15.96
CA LEU A 276 -5.98 3.33 17.06
C LEU A 276 -5.81 4.85 17.04
N LEU A 277 -5.82 5.47 15.85
CA LEU A 277 -5.60 6.90 15.67
C LEU A 277 -6.89 7.72 15.75
N ASN A 278 -8.05 7.11 15.51
CA ASN A 278 -9.34 7.80 15.57
C ASN A 278 -9.91 7.77 17.01
N PRO A 279 -10.03 8.94 17.69
CA PRO A 279 -10.55 9.01 19.05
C PRO A 279 -12.04 8.63 19.16
N GLU A 280 -12.82 8.77 18.08
CA GLU A 280 -14.27 8.49 18.09
C GLU A 280 -14.54 6.99 18.17
N THR A 281 -13.79 6.17 17.45
CA THR A 281 -13.87 4.70 17.54
C THR A 281 -13.27 4.15 18.85
N ALA A 282 -12.55 4.98 19.59
CA ALA A 282 -12.05 4.63 20.91
C ALA A 282 -13.14 4.75 22.00
N GLN A 283 -14.36 5.21 21.69
CA GLN A 283 -15.46 5.39 22.65
C GLN A 283 -16.57 4.30 22.50
N GLU A 284 -16.52 3.48 21.48
CA GLU A 284 -17.37 2.29 21.30
C GLU A 284 -16.65 1.01 21.79
#